data_40ea399268568a717e466bd2485009ae
#
_entry.id   40ea399268568a717e466bd2485009ae
#
_cell.length_a   1.000
_cell.length_b   1.000
_cell.length_c   1.000
_cell.angle_alpha   90.00
_cell.angle_beta   90.00
_cell.angle_gamma   90.00
#
_symmetry.space_group_name_H-M   'P 1'
#
loop_
_entity.id
_entity.type
_entity.pdbx_description
1 polymer ?
#
loop_
_entity_poly.entity_id
_entity_poly.type
_entity_poly.pdbx_seq_one_letter_code
_entity_poly.pdbx_strand_id
1 'polypeptide(L)'
;MNVLIACEESQRVCKEFRRKGHQAFSCDMVKCSGGKPEWHIVDDIRCIMNGGLIRLQNQTKMVVDKWDLIIAHPPCTYLSNAATSRHSLTSTPLNKINGRTLSRIESMRLFMDIAMANCNKIAIENPVGIMNTAYRKPDQIIEPYYFAESEDDFENYTKKKLAYG
;
A
#
# COMPACT_ATOMS: atom_id res chain seq x y z
N MET A 1 -3.94 -16.77 10.65
CA MET A 1 -4.54 -16.09 9.48
C MET A 1 -3.50 -16.00 8.38
N ASN A 2 -3.94 -16.11 7.13
CA ASN A 2 -3.14 -15.78 5.95
C ASN A 2 -3.26 -14.27 5.68
N VAL A 3 -2.17 -13.54 5.82
CA VAL A 3 -2.16 -12.07 5.72
C VAL A 3 -1.29 -11.64 4.54
N LEU A 4 -1.82 -10.80 3.66
CA LEU A 4 -1.10 -10.21 2.54
C LEU A 4 -0.79 -8.75 2.87
N ILE A 5 0.49 -8.39 2.80
CA ILE A 5 0.94 -7.01 2.90
C ILE A 5 1.32 -6.55 1.49
N ALA A 6 0.46 -5.77 0.89
CA ALA A 6 0.59 -5.32 -0.50
C ALA A 6 1.39 -4.03 -0.59
N CYS A 7 2.22 -3.93 -1.63
CA CYS A 7 3.12 -2.80 -1.89
C CYS A 7 4.09 -2.56 -0.72
N GLU A 8 4.69 -3.63 -0.19
CA GLU A 8 5.65 -3.57 0.90
C GLU A 8 6.91 -4.40 0.58
N GLU A 9 8.00 -3.74 0.18
CA GLU A 9 9.30 -4.37 -0.02
C GLU A 9 10.10 -4.50 1.28
N SER A 10 9.88 -3.60 2.25
CA SER A 10 10.63 -3.52 3.50
C SER A 10 10.35 -4.66 4.49
N GLN A 11 9.21 -5.31 4.35
CA GLN A 11 8.74 -6.39 5.23
C GLN A 11 8.56 -5.97 6.70
N ARG A 12 8.44 -4.69 7.01
CA ARG A 12 8.27 -4.21 8.39
C ARG A 12 6.96 -4.71 8.98
N VAL A 13 5.84 -4.47 8.29
CA VAL A 13 4.51 -4.92 8.73
C VAL A 13 4.40 -6.44 8.64
N CYS A 14 4.91 -7.05 7.56
CA CYS A 14 4.94 -8.51 7.40
C CYS A 14 5.61 -9.21 8.60
N LYS A 15 6.80 -8.74 9.02
CA LYS A 15 7.53 -9.29 10.17
C LYS A 15 6.74 -9.18 11.48
N GLU A 16 6.06 -8.06 11.71
CA GLU A 16 5.25 -7.88 12.91
C GLU A 16 4.06 -8.85 12.97
N PHE A 17 3.38 -9.08 11.84
CA PHE A 17 2.33 -10.10 11.76
C PHE A 17 2.90 -11.50 11.99
N ARG A 18 4.08 -11.80 11.45
CA ARG A 18 4.78 -13.07 11.70
C ARG A 18 5.13 -13.24 13.18
N ARG A 19 5.64 -12.20 13.84
CA ARG A 19 5.94 -12.20 15.28
C ARG A 19 4.70 -12.50 16.14
N LYS A 20 3.52 -12.09 15.66
CA LYS A 20 2.22 -12.39 16.29
C LYS A 20 1.64 -13.76 15.93
N GLY A 21 2.39 -14.61 15.23
CA GLY A 21 2.00 -15.99 14.90
C GLY A 21 1.10 -16.11 13.64
N HIS A 22 1.01 -15.08 12.80
CA HIS A 22 0.26 -15.14 11.55
C HIS A 22 1.14 -15.62 10.39
N GLN A 23 0.53 -16.22 9.37
CA GLN A 23 1.18 -16.50 8.10
C GLN A 23 1.08 -15.25 7.21
N ALA A 24 2.03 -14.32 7.36
CA ALA A 24 2.04 -13.08 6.62
C ALA A 24 3.06 -13.13 5.47
N PHE A 25 2.68 -12.54 4.34
CA PHE A 25 3.51 -12.42 3.15
C PHE A 25 3.45 -10.99 2.63
N SER A 26 4.62 -10.43 2.32
CA SER A 26 4.73 -9.15 1.63
C SER A 26 4.74 -9.34 0.12
N CYS A 27 4.23 -8.37 -0.61
CA CYS A 27 4.27 -8.34 -2.07
C CYS A 27 4.67 -6.95 -2.56
N ASP A 28 5.58 -6.92 -3.52
CA ASP A 28 5.97 -5.71 -4.25
C ASP A 28 6.51 -6.09 -5.63
N MET A 29 6.60 -5.12 -6.55
CA MET A 29 7.21 -5.29 -7.87
C MET A 29 8.74 -5.47 -7.79
N VAL A 30 9.35 -5.12 -6.67
CA VAL A 30 10.79 -5.23 -6.42
C VAL A 30 11.09 -6.28 -5.36
N LYS A 31 12.35 -6.73 -5.31
CA LYS A 31 12.82 -7.68 -4.29
C LYS A 31 12.77 -7.05 -2.90
N CYS A 32 12.52 -7.87 -1.88
CA CYS A 32 12.48 -7.38 -0.51
C CYS A 32 13.84 -6.88 -0.01
N SER A 33 13.82 -5.77 0.71
CA SER A 33 14.96 -5.26 1.50
C SER A 33 14.98 -5.80 2.93
N GLY A 34 13.87 -6.36 3.39
CA GLY A 34 13.70 -6.89 4.74
C GLY A 34 14.45 -8.20 5.04
N GLY A 35 15.08 -8.83 4.04
CA GLY A 35 15.98 -9.99 4.22
C GLY A 35 15.27 -11.33 4.44
N LYS A 36 13.97 -11.43 4.15
CA LYS A 36 13.18 -12.67 4.26
C LYS A 36 12.51 -13.02 2.92
N PRO A 37 13.30 -13.48 1.90
CA PRO A 37 12.78 -13.82 0.58
C PRO A 37 11.75 -14.95 0.60
N GLU A 38 11.74 -15.78 1.63
CA GLU A 38 10.76 -16.85 1.86
C GLU A 38 9.38 -16.32 2.33
N TRP A 39 9.24 -15.03 2.58
CA TRP A 39 7.99 -14.36 2.96
C TRP A 39 7.60 -13.27 1.98
N HIS A 40 8.32 -13.17 0.86
CA HIS A 40 8.11 -12.09 -0.11
C HIS A 40 7.71 -12.62 -1.49
N ILE A 41 6.78 -11.92 -2.11
CA ILE A 41 6.27 -12.17 -3.44
C ILE A 41 6.71 -11.02 -4.33
N VAL A 42 7.45 -11.32 -5.40
CA VAL A 42 7.84 -10.33 -6.40
C VAL A 42 6.86 -10.45 -7.57
N ASP A 43 5.78 -9.69 -7.53
CA ASP A 43 4.71 -9.73 -8.54
C ASP A 43 3.83 -8.48 -8.45
N ASP A 44 2.97 -8.27 -9.47
CA ASP A 44 1.86 -7.33 -9.38
C ASP A 44 0.81 -7.88 -8.41
N ILE A 45 0.42 -7.05 -7.43
CA ILE A 45 -0.58 -7.42 -6.42
C ILE A 45 -1.89 -7.92 -7.05
N ARG A 46 -2.27 -7.41 -8.21
CA ARG A 46 -3.49 -7.81 -8.94
C ARG A 46 -3.50 -9.30 -9.31
N CYS A 47 -2.31 -9.90 -9.48
CA CYS A 47 -2.18 -11.32 -9.81
C CYS A 47 -2.45 -12.24 -8.61
N ILE A 48 -2.29 -11.74 -7.38
CA ILE A 48 -2.27 -12.57 -6.18
C ILE A 48 -3.25 -12.15 -5.07
N MET A 49 -3.85 -10.97 -5.17
CA MET A 49 -4.75 -10.44 -4.12
C MET A 49 -6.01 -11.28 -3.90
N ASN A 50 -6.39 -12.10 -4.88
CA ASN A 50 -7.55 -13.02 -4.77
C ASN A 50 -7.14 -14.46 -4.44
N GLY A 51 -5.87 -14.68 -4.06
CA GLY A 51 -5.31 -16.03 -3.85
C GLY A 51 -4.79 -16.68 -5.14
N GLY A 52 -4.62 -17.98 -5.11
CA GLY A 52 -4.12 -18.80 -6.23
C GLY A 52 -2.76 -19.42 -5.95
N LEU A 53 -2.08 -19.83 -7.03
CA LEU A 53 -0.71 -20.34 -6.97
C LEU A 53 0.27 -19.18 -6.89
N ILE A 54 0.99 -19.09 -5.79
CA ILE A 54 1.91 -18.01 -5.48
C ILE A 54 3.35 -18.53 -5.51
N ARG A 55 4.24 -17.76 -6.10
CA ARG A 55 5.69 -18.00 -6.06
C ARG A 55 6.37 -16.96 -5.19
N LEU A 56 7.07 -17.43 -4.16
CA LEU A 56 7.87 -16.58 -3.29
C LEU A 56 9.20 -16.21 -3.95
N GLN A 57 9.84 -15.14 -3.48
CA GLN A 57 11.13 -14.68 -4.03
C GLN A 57 12.23 -15.74 -3.97
N ASN A 58 12.21 -16.63 -2.98
CA ASN A 58 13.13 -17.78 -2.87
C ASN A 58 12.76 -18.96 -3.78
N GLN A 59 11.80 -18.78 -4.71
CA GLN A 59 11.28 -19.77 -5.67
C GLN A 59 10.37 -20.85 -5.06
N THR A 60 10.12 -20.85 -3.78
CA THR A 60 9.10 -21.73 -3.16
C THR A 60 7.72 -21.39 -3.70
N LYS A 61 6.93 -22.41 -3.98
CA LYS A 61 5.54 -22.27 -4.43
C LYS A 61 4.59 -22.64 -3.29
N MET A 62 3.48 -21.93 -3.20
CA MET A 62 2.40 -22.19 -2.26
C MET A 62 1.05 -21.91 -2.91
N VAL A 63 0.00 -22.53 -2.39
CA VAL A 63 -1.38 -22.23 -2.79
C VAL A 63 -2.04 -21.49 -1.64
N VAL A 64 -2.68 -20.38 -1.96
CA VAL A 64 -3.53 -19.61 -1.03
C VAL A 64 -4.92 -19.58 -1.61
N ASP A 65 -5.88 -20.21 -0.97
CA ASP A 65 -7.27 -20.18 -1.44
C ASP A 65 -7.86 -18.79 -1.31
N LYS A 66 -7.62 -18.14 -0.17
CA LYS A 66 -8.10 -16.79 0.12
C LYS A 66 -7.22 -16.15 1.20
N TRP A 67 -7.04 -14.84 1.10
CA TRP A 67 -6.45 -14.04 2.17
C TRP A 67 -7.50 -13.73 3.26
N ASP A 68 -7.11 -13.85 4.51
CA ASP A 68 -7.94 -13.48 5.66
C ASP A 68 -7.90 -11.97 5.93
N LEU A 69 -6.80 -11.33 5.57
CA LEU A 69 -6.55 -9.91 5.72
C LEU A 69 -5.61 -9.43 4.62
N ILE A 70 -5.93 -8.30 4.01
CA ILE A 70 -5.03 -7.54 3.13
C ILE A 70 -4.74 -6.20 3.79
N ILE A 71 -3.45 -5.87 3.94
CA ILE A 71 -2.98 -4.53 4.29
C ILE A 71 -2.22 -4.01 3.09
N ALA A 72 -2.50 -2.80 2.63
CA ALA A 72 -1.91 -2.27 1.41
C ALA A 72 -1.38 -0.85 1.61
N HIS A 73 -0.21 -0.60 1.00
CA HIS A 73 0.47 0.70 0.95
C HIS A 73 0.67 1.13 -0.51
N PRO A 74 -0.42 1.34 -1.29
CA PRO A 74 -0.29 1.65 -2.70
C PRO A 74 0.47 2.95 -2.93
N PRO A 75 1.22 3.10 -4.05
CA PRO A 75 1.95 4.32 -4.34
C PRO A 75 1.05 5.56 -4.33
N CYS A 76 1.31 6.47 -3.40
CA CYS A 76 0.48 7.65 -3.14
C CYS A 76 0.96 8.93 -3.87
N THR A 77 2.04 8.85 -4.66
CA THR A 77 2.69 10.00 -5.32
C THR A 77 1.72 10.88 -6.10
N TYR A 78 0.71 10.28 -6.73
CA TYR A 78 -0.29 10.99 -7.54
C TYR A 78 -1.65 11.15 -6.86
N LEU A 79 -1.84 10.57 -5.68
CA LEU A 79 -3.13 10.54 -4.95
C LEU A 79 -3.23 11.59 -3.85
N SER A 80 -2.11 12.08 -3.32
CA SER A 80 -2.05 13.04 -2.23
C SER A 80 -2.53 14.44 -2.64
N ASN A 81 -2.97 15.25 -1.67
CA ASN A 81 -3.30 16.66 -1.90
C ASN A 81 -2.12 17.47 -2.47
N ALA A 82 -0.89 17.17 -2.04
CA ALA A 82 0.31 17.79 -2.59
C ALA A 82 0.50 17.51 -4.09
N ALA A 83 0.03 16.38 -4.59
CA ALA A 83 0.04 16.06 -6.00
C ALA A 83 -1.00 16.88 -6.80
N THR A 84 -2.11 17.25 -6.17
CA THR A 84 -3.21 17.96 -6.83
C THR A 84 -2.81 19.35 -7.33
N SER A 85 -2.02 20.09 -6.55
CA SER A 85 -1.50 21.40 -6.96
C SER A 85 -0.65 21.35 -8.23
N ARG A 86 0.01 20.23 -8.50
CA ARG A 86 0.84 20.01 -9.69
C ARG A 86 0.06 19.62 -10.95
N HIS A 87 -1.28 19.57 -10.88
CA HIS A 87 -2.19 19.41 -12.03
C HIS A 87 -2.82 20.73 -12.47
N SER A 88 -2.37 21.86 -11.90
CA SER A 88 -2.85 23.19 -12.31
C SER A 88 -2.36 23.55 -13.70
N LEU A 89 -3.30 23.93 -14.58
CA LEU A 89 -3.04 24.43 -15.94
C LEU A 89 -2.25 25.73 -15.94
N THR A 90 -2.26 26.48 -14.84
CA THR A 90 -1.57 27.76 -14.72
C THR A 90 -0.09 27.64 -14.38
N SER A 91 0.33 26.49 -13.84
CA SER A 91 1.70 26.29 -13.33
C SER A 91 2.46 25.13 -13.97
N THR A 92 1.81 24.33 -14.79
CA THR A 92 2.41 23.09 -15.33
C THR A 92 2.21 22.98 -16.84
N PRO A 93 3.25 22.70 -17.64
CA PRO A 93 3.12 22.45 -19.08
C PRO A 93 2.18 21.29 -19.41
N LEU A 94 1.37 21.42 -20.47
CA LEU A 94 0.34 20.46 -20.89
C LEU A 94 0.85 19.03 -21.05
N ASN A 95 2.04 18.85 -21.63
CA ASN A 95 2.63 17.52 -21.82
C ASN A 95 2.91 16.82 -20.48
N LYS A 96 3.34 17.56 -19.46
CA LYS A 96 3.54 17.03 -18.09
C LYS A 96 2.21 16.77 -17.38
N ILE A 97 1.18 17.57 -17.64
CA ILE A 97 -0.16 17.35 -17.10
C ILE A 97 -0.73 16.03 -17.62
N ASN A 98 -0.66 15.77 -18.93
CA ASN A 98 -1.17 14.55 -19.54
C ASN A 98 -0.53 13.29 -18.94
N GLY A 99 0.82 13.25 -18.82
CA GLY A 99 1.53 12.15 -18.21
C GLY A 99 1.14 11.94 -16.73
N ARG A 100 1.01 13.02 -15.95
CA ARG A 100 0.56 12.96 -14.55
C ARG A 100 -0.87 12.49 -14.40
N THR A 101 -1.76 12.88 -15.31
CA THR A 101 -3.16 12.45 -15.31
C THR A 101 -3.27 10.95 -15.53
N LEU A 102 -2.54 10.40 -16.50
CA LEU A 102 -2.48 8.95 -16.73
C LEU A 102 -1.95 8.20 -15.50
N SER A 103 -0.85 8.67 -14.91
CA SER A 103 -0.30 8.07 -13.68
C SER A 103 -1.25 8.14 -12.50
N ARG A 104 -2.03 9.23 -12.37
CA ARG A 104 -3.08 9.36 -11.36
C ARG A 104 -4.19 8.34 -11.58
N ILE A 105 -4.68 8.22 -12.82
CA ILE A 105 -5.74 7.25 -13.16
C ILE A 105 -5.27 5.83 -12.82
N GLU A 106 -4.03 5.47 -13.16
CA GLU A 106 -3.50 4.15 -12.84
C GLU A 106 -3.34 3.92 -11.34
N SER A 107 -2.91 4.93 -10.58
CA SER A 107 -2.83 4.86 -9.11
C SER A 107 -4.21 4.71 -8.47
N MET A 108 -5.22 5.43 -8.99
CA MET A 108 -6.61 5.28 -8.52
C MET A 108 -7.15 3.89 -8.86
N ARG A 109 -6.86 3.37 -10.06
CA ARG A 109 -7.27 2.03 -10.47
C ARG A 109 -6.66 0.97 -9.55
N LEU A 110 -5.35 1.02 -9.30
CA LEU A 110 -4.70 0.09 -8.37
C LEU A 110 -5.34 0.13 -6.97
N PHE A 111 -5.60 1.33 -6.45
CA PHE A 111 -6.30 1.49 -5.16
C PHE A 111 -7.67 0.80 -5.18
N MET A 112 -8.46 1.02 -6.23
CA MET A 112 -9.80 0.43 -6.37
C MET A 112 -9.74 -1.08 -6.56
N ASP A 113 -8.79 -1.60 -7.34
CA ASP A 113 -8.60 -3.04 -7.52
C ASP A 113 -8.34 -3.72 -6.16
N ILE A 114 -7.48 -3.12 -5.31
CA ILE A 114 -7.21 -3.63 -3.97
C ILE A 114 -8.47 -3.51 -3.09
N ALA A 115 -9.16 -2.39 -3.12
CA ALA A 115 -10.37 -2.17 -2.31
C ALA A 115 -11.50 -3.14 -2.66
N MET A 116 -11.51 -3.68 -3.88
CA MET A 116 -12.49 -4.63 -4.39
C MET A 116 -11.99 -6.08 -4.40
N ALA A 117 -10.82 -6.37 -3.83
CA ALA A 117 -10.28 -7.72 -3.75
C ALA A 117 -11.22 -8.67 -2.98
N ASN A 118 -11.19 -9.96 -3.33
CA ASN A 118 -11.99 -10.99 -2.64
C ASN A 118 -11.43 -11.30 -1.25
N CYS A 119 -11.47 -10.31 -0.36
CA CYS A 119 -11.05 -10.42 1.03
C CYS A 119 -12.03 -9.70 1.93
N ASN A 120 -12.38 -10.29 3.07
CA ASN A 120 -13.38 -9.71 3.98
C ASN A 120 -12.81 -8.57 4.85
N LYS A 121 -11.49 -8.49 4.98
CA LYS A 121 -10.79 -7.50 5.80
C LYS A 121 -9.68 -6.88 4.97
N ILE A 122 -9.88 -5.62 4.60
CA ILE A 122 -8.92 -4.87 3.80
C ILE A 122 -8.65 -3.55 4.52
N ALA A 123 -7.38 -3.23 4.72
CA ALA A 123 -6.93 -1.94 5.22
C ALA A 123 -5.98 -1.32 4.19
N ILE A 124 -6.32 -0.16 3.67
CA ILE A 124 -5.50 0.55 2.69
C ILE A 124 -5.00 1.85 3.33
N GLU A 125 -3.70 1.96 3.49
CA GLU A 125 -3.06 3.21 3.90
C GLU A 125 -2.90 4.12 2.68
N ASN A 126 -3.34 5.36 2.81
CA ASN A 126 -3.15 6.38 1.77
C ASN A 126 -3.17 7.77 2.42
N PRO A 127 -2.35 8.73 1.99
CA PRO A 127 -2.44 10.10 2.50
C PRO A 127 -3.78 10.73 2.14
N VAL A 128 -4.20 11.70 2.95
CA VAL A 128 -5.38 12.52 2.65
C VAL A 128 -5.24 13.13 1.26
N GLY A 129 -6.18 12.83 0.37
CA GLY A 129 -6.09 13.24 -1.02
C GLY A 129 -7.32 12.89 -1.84
N ILE A 130 -7.12 12.67 -3.14
CA ILE A 130 -8.22 12.48 -4.09
C ILE A 130 -9.13 11.28 -3.77
N MET A 131 -8.59 10.24 -3.14
CA MET A 131 -9.38 9.04 -2.83
C MET A 131 -10.48 9.32 -1.79
N ASN A 132 -10.31 10.33 -0.93
CA ASN A 132 -11.35 10.75 0.01
C ASN A 132 -12.64 11.27 -0.69
N THR A 133 -12.51 11.73 -1.92
CA THR A 133 -13.64 12.23 -2.74
C THR A 133 -14.03 11.21 -3.81
N ALA A 134 -13.06 10.56 -4.44
CA ALA A 134 -13.31 9.66 -5.57
C ALA A 134 -13.80 8.27 -5.12
N TYR A 135 -13.49 7.87 -3.91
CA TYR A 135 -13.94 6.59 -3.34
C TYR A 135 -14.82 6.82 -2.11
N ARG A 136 -14.22 7.06 -0.94
CA ARG A 136 -14.94 7.35 0.31
C ARG A 136 -14.02 8.04 1.32
N LYS A 137 -14.61 8.65 2.35
CA LYS A 137 -13.83 9.16 3.49
C LYS A 137 -13.11 8.01 4.20
N PRO A 138 -11.91 8.24 4.75
CA PRO A 138 -11.21 7.22 5.53
C PRO A 138 -11.98 6.89 6.81
N ASP A 139 -11.93 5.63 7.23
CA ASP A 139 -12.52 5.19 8.50
C ASP A 139 -11.72 5.75 9.68
N GLN A 140 -10.41 5.92 9.51
CA GLN A 140 -9.53 6.46 10.53
C GLN A 140 -8.45 7.36 9.92
N ILE A 141 -8.11 8.45 10.59
CA ILE A 141 -6.94 9.27 10.29
C ILE A 141 -5.95 9.06 11.42
N ILE A 142 -4.73 8.67 11.05
CA ILE A 142 -3.64 8.42 12.00
C ILE A 142 -2.53 9.43 11.72
N GLU A 143 -2.07 10.07 12.77
CA GLU A 143 -0.91 10.94 12.72
C GLU A 143 0.30 10.15 13.24
N PRO A 144 1.43 10.11 12.52
CA PRO A 144 2.60 9.33 12.95
C PRO A 144 3.07 9.68 14.36
N TYR A 145 2.94 10.93 14.79
CA TYR A 145 3.34 11.38 16.11
C TYR A 145 2.55 10.73 17.27
N TYR A 146 1.40 10.09 17.01
CA TYR A 146 0.69 9.31 18.04
C TYR A 146 1.50 8.11 18.51
N PHE A 147 2.50 7.69 17.75
CA PHE A 147 3.35 6.54 18.02
C PHE A 147 4.78 6.93 18.35
N ALA A 148 5.08 8.22 18.43
CA ALA A 148 6.40 8.69 18.84
C ALA A 148 6.61 8.39 20.33
N GLU A 149 7.71 7.70 20.66
CA GLU A 149 8.08 7.40 22.04
C GLU A 149 8.72 8.60 22.76
N SER A 150 9.28 9.55 21.99
CA SER A 150 9.88 10.80 22.48
C SER A 150 9.89 11.87 21.39
N GLU A 151 10.18 13.14 21.79
CA GLU A 151 10.36 14.24 20.82
C GLU A 151 11.56 14.04 19.89
N ASP A 152 12.50 13.18 20.26
CA ASP A 152 13.68 12.84 19.47
C ASP A 152 13.40 11.78 18.40
N ASP A 153 12.21 11.19 18.39
CA ASP A 153 11.75 10.25 17.36
C ASP A 153 11.30 11.01 16.10
N PHE A 154 12.26 11.59 15.39
CA PHE A 154 12.02 12.43 14.20
C PHE A 154 11.30 11.68 13.08
N GLU A 155 11.40 10.36 12.98
CA GLU A 155 10.71 9.57 11.95
C GLU A 155 9.18 9.59 12.15
N ASN A 156 8.73 9.59 13.40
CA ASN A 156 7.31 9.63 13.76
C ASN A 156 6.81 11.04 14.09
N TYR A 157 7.69 11.99 14.40
CA TYR A 157 7.29 13.35 14.77
C TYR A 157 6.91 14.24 13.58
N THR A 158 7.14 13.80 12.35
CA THR A 158 6.74 14.57 11.16
C THR A 158 5.23 14.52 10.96
N LYS A 159 4.57 15.69 10.88
CA LYS A 159 3.13 15.85 10.61
C LYS A 159 2.75 15.34 9.19
N LYS A 160 2.76 14.04 8.97
CA LYS A 160 2.21 13.41 7.77
C LYS A 160 0.91 12.73 8.16
N LYS A 161 -0.21 13.31 7.73
CA LYS A 161 -1.52 12.68 7.92
C LYS A 161 -1.63 11.45 7.01
N LEU A 162 -1.74 10.29 7.62
CA LEU A 162 -2.04 9.03 6.94
C LEU A 162 -3.54 8.74 7.10
N ALA A 163 -4.19 8.32 6.04
CA ALA A 163 -5.59 7.94 6.05
C ALA A 163 -5.70 6.43 5.84
N TYR A 164 -6.49 5.76 6.67
CA TYR A 164 -6.79 4.34 6.56
C TYR A 164 -8.27 4.16 6.22
N GLY A 165 -8.54 3.25 5.31
CA GLY A 165 -9.88 2.89 4.89
C GLY A 165 -10.00 1.45 4.44
#